data_15912f3311ac64e490adaea444d2f679
#
_entry.id   15912f3311ac64e490adaea444d2f679
#
_cell.length_a   1.000
_cell.length_b   1.000
_cell.length_c   1.000
_cell.angle_alpha   90.00
_cell.angle_beta   90.00
_cell.angle_gamma   90.00
#
_symmetry.space_group_name_H-M   'P 1'
#
loop_
_entity.id
_entity.type
_entity.pdbx_description
1 polymer ?
#
loop_
_entity_poly.entity_id
_entity_poly.type
_entity_poly.pdbx_seq_one_letter_code
_entity_poly.pdbx_strand_id
1 'polypeptide(L)'
;IDGFISIERFQSLTDQSPLLSLSFWRDEEAVAAWRNVSEHRAAQTAGRGGILRDYRLRIAGVVRDYGMTDRQEAPADSLAANPTS
;
A
#
# COMPACT_ATOMS: atom_id res chain seq x y z
N ILE A 1 5.10 7.74 -11.67
CA ILE A 1 6.22 6.78 -11.65
C ILE A 1 5.78 5.48 -12.29
N ASP A 2 6.64 4.95 -13.13
CA ASP A 2 6.35 3.68 -13.78
C ASP A 2 6.17 2.57 -12.73
N GLY A 3 5.15 1.76 -12.92
CA GLY A 3 4.82 0.69 -11.99
C GLY A 3 3.86 1.07 -10.88
N PHE A 4 3.48 2.33 -10.78
CA PHE A 4 2.44 2.76 -9.86
C PHE A 4 1.08 2.22 -10.31
N ILE A 5 0.32 1.64 -9.39
CA ILE A 5 -1.01 1.13 -9.70
C ILE A 5 -2.09 2.00 -9.07
N SER A 6 -2.07 2.18 -7.76
CA SER A 6 -3.11 2.95 -7.08
C SER A 6 -2.65 3.41 -5.71
N ILE A 7 -3.32 4.42 -5.19
CA ILE A 7 -3.14 4.87 -3.81
C ILE A 7 -4.51 5.26 -3.23
N GLU A 8 -4.70 4.91 -1.98
CA GLU A 8 -5.91 5.25 -1.25
C GLU A 8 -5.55 5.56 0.20
N ARG A 9 -6.27 6.51 0.79
CA ARG A 9 -6.01 6.92 2.18
C ARG A 9 -7.18 6.55 3.06
N PHE A 10 -6.86 6.11 4.26
CA PHE A 10 -7.85 5.64 5.23
C PHE A 10 -7.62 6.31 6.57
N GLN A 11 -8.70 6.69 7.21
CA GLN A 11 -8.71 7.25 8.55
C GLN A 11 -9.10 6.15 9.53
N SER A 12 -8.38 6.05 10.65
CA SER A 12 -8.77 5.12 11.71
C SER A 12 -10.13 5.50 12.29
N LEU A 13 -10.97 4.51 12.53
CA LEU A 13 -12.28 4.72 13.14
C LEU A 13 -12.22 4.85 14.66
N THR A 14 -11.12 4.40 15.26
CA THR A 14 -10.96 4.42 16.71
C THR A 14 -10.02 5.50 17.21
N ASP A 15 -9.17 6.01 16.34
CA ASP A 15 -8.21 7.05 16.68
C ASP A 15 -8.09 8.00 15.49
N GLN A 16 -8.41 9.26 15.68
CA GLN A 16 -8.41 10.25 14.61
C GLN A 16 -7.02 10.69 14.18
N SER A 17 -6.01 10.40 14.99
CA SER A 17 -4.65 10.83 14.70
C SER A 17 -3.98 10.08 13.56
N PRO A 18 -4.03 8.73 13.51
CA PRO A 18 -3.34 8.02 12.43
C PRO A 18 -4.07 8.08 11.10
N LEU A 19 -3.31 8.24 10.05
CA LEU A 19 -3.78 8.15 8.67
C LEU A 19 -2.97 7.09 7.96
N LEU A 20 -3.65 6.14 7.32
CA LEU A 20 -3.01 5.10 6.52
C LEU A 20 -3.08 5.45 5.05
N SER A 21 -1.93 5.46 4.39
CA SER A 21 -1.86 5.48 2.93
C SER A 21 -1.54 4.07 2.45
N LEU A 22 -2.42 3.50 1.65
CA LEU A 22 -2.22 2.18 1.06
C LEU A 22 -2.01 2.36 -0.43
N SER A 23 -0.86 1.94 -0.93
CA SER A 23 -0.55 2.03 -2.35
C SER A 23 -0.16 0.67 -2.90
N PHE A 24 -0.53 0.44 -4.15
CA PHE A 24 -0.19 -0.77 -4.88
C PHE A 24 0.74 -0.45 -6.02
N TRP A 25 1.72 -1.32 -6.22
CA TRP A 25 2.80 -1.14 -7.17
C TRP A 25 3.06 -2.45 -7.90
N ARG A 26 3.53 -2.35 -9.14
CA ARG A 26 3.83 -3.52 -9.95
C ARG A 26 4.87 -4.43 -9.30
N ASP A 27 5.92 -3.83 -8.73
CA ASP A 27 7.03 -4.56 -8.14
C ASP A 27 7.80 -3.67 -7.13
N GLU A 28 8.74 -4.28 -6.45
CA GLU A 28 9.55 -3.59 -5.45
C GLU A 28 10.46 -2.53 -6.08
N GLU A 29 10.87 -2.75 -7.33
CA GLU A 29 11.70 -1.78 -8.03
C GLU A 29 10.98 -0.45 -8.22
N ALA A 30 9.68 -0.49 -8.53
CA ALA A 30 8.86 0.72 -8.63
C ALA A 30 8.74 1.42 -7.27
N VAL A 31 8.59 0.65 -6.20
CA VAL A 31 8.56 1.21 -4.84
C VAL A 31 9.88 1.88 -4.51
N ALA A 32 11.00 1.27 -4.88
CA ALA A 32 12.32 1.85 -4.63
C ALA A 32 12.49 3.19 -5.37
N ALA A 33 12.03 3.26 -6.61
CA ALA A 33 12.10 4.49 -7.37
C ALA A 33 11.26 5.60 -6.70
N TRP A 34 10.07 5.26 -6.25
CA TRP A 34 9.21 6.20 -5.53
C TRP A 34 9.86 6.66 -4.23
N ARG A 35 10.42 5.72 -3.47
CA ARG A 35 11.05 6.02 -2.18
C ARG A 35 12.18 7.03 -2.32
N ASN A 36 13.01 6.86 -3.34
CA ASN A 36 14.13 7.76 -3.55
C ASN A 36 13.67 9.18 -3.86
N VAL A 37 12.63 9.31 -4.66
CA VAL A 37 12.03 10.62 -4.93
C VAL A 37 11.40 11.21 -3.66
N SER A 38 10.69 10.39 -2.90
CA SER A 38 10.01 10.83 -1.68
C SER A 38 10.99 11.24 -0.60
N GLU A 39 12.07 10.51 -0.42
CA GLU A 39 13.10 10.84 0.56
C GLU A 39 13.78 12.16 0.22
N HIS A 40 14.06 12.38 -1.05
CA HIS A 40 14.63 13.63 -1.51
C HIS A 40 13.68 14.80 -1.20
N ARG A 41 12.39 14.64 -1.49
CA ARG A 41 11.38 15.66 -1.19
C ARG A 41 11.22 15.89 0.30
N ALA A 42 11.23 14.82 1.09
CA ALA A 42 11.11 14.91 2.54
C ALA A 42 12.29 15.66 3.13
N ALA A 43 13.49 15.42 2.63
CA ALA A 43 14.69 16.14 3.08
C ALA A 43 14.58 17.63 2.79
N GLN A 44 14.09 17.99 1.60
CA GLN A 44 13.88 19.39 1.24
C GLN A 44 12.82 20.04 2.14
N THR A 45 11.74 19.34 2.42
CA THR A 45 10.66 19.83 3.27
C THR A 45 11.12 20.01 4.72
N ALA A 46 11.90 19.05 5.23
CA ALA A 46 12.44 19.11 6.57
C ALA A 46 13.32 20.34 6.75
N GLY A 47 14.11 20.69 5.72
CA GLY A 47 14.91 21.90 5.74
C GLY A 47 14.09 23.18 5.78
N ARG A 48 12.79 23.09 5.52
CA ARG A 48 11.88 24.24 5.53
C ARG A 48 10.90 24.20 6.72
N GLY A 49 11.14 23.33 7.71
CA GLY A 49 10.29 23.24 8.88
C GLY A 49 9.23 22.17 8.83
N GLY A 50 9.45 21.14 8.08
CA GLY A 50 8.67 19.94 7.82
C GLY A 50 7.36 19.69 8.56
N ILE A 51 6.44 19.01 7.90
CA ILE A 51 5.06 18.80 8.39
C ILE A 51 4.90 17.45 9.05
N LEU A 52 5.67 16.44 8.61
CA LEU A 52 5.54 15.08 9.13
C LEU A 52 6.26 14.96 10.48
N ARG A 53 5.50 14.61 11.52
CA ARG A 53 6.07 14.37 12.84
C ARG A 53 6.63 12.97 12.97
N ASP A 54 5.89 12.00 12.40
CA ASP A 54 6.27 10.60 12.49
C ASP A 54 5.57 9.82 11.39
N TYR A 55 6.23 8.77 10.91
CA TYR A 55 5.62 7.86 9.96
C TYR A 55 6.25 6.50 10.07
N ARG A 56 5.53 5.50 9.59
CA ARG A 56 6.04 4.13 9.50
C ARG A 56 5.67 3.56 8.14
N LEU A 57 6.64 2.99 7.48
CA LEU A 57 6.45 2.34 6.19
C LEU A 57 6.56 0.84 6.36
N ARG A 58 5.60 0.12 5.79
CA ARG A 58 5.67 -1.33 5.67
C ARG A 58 5.51 -1.68 4.21
N ILE A 59 6.42 -2.49 3.70
CA ILE A 59 6.38 -2.92 2.32
C ILE A 59 6.16 -4.42 2.34
N ALA A 60 5.16 -4.87 1.60
CA ALA A 60 4.76 -6.26 1.62
C ALA A 60 4.44 -6.72 0.20
N GLY A 61 4.61 -8.00 -0.05
CA GLY A 61 4.17 -8.60 -1.28
C GLY A 61 2.79 -9.23 -1.09
N VAL A 62 1.93 -9.06 -2.08
CA VAL A 62 0.62 -9.69 -2.07
C VAL A 62 0.80 -11.15 -2.45
N VAL A 63 0.53 -12.04 -1.52
CA VAL A 63 0.65 -13.49 -1.75
C VAL A 63 -0.53 -14.00 -2.56
N ARG A 64 -1.73 -13.52 -2.24
CA ARG A 64 -2.95 -13.87 -2.95
C ARG A 64 -3.87 -12.68 -2.96
N ASP A 65 -4.58 -12.53 -4.05
CA ASP A 65 -5.59 -11.48 -4.21
C ASP A 65 -6.82 -12.15 -4.80
N TYR A 66 -7.86 -12.28 -4.02
CA TYR A 66 -9.11 -12.90 -4.47
C TYR A 66 -10.28 -12.28 -3.72
N GLY A 67 -11.44 -12.40 -4.31
CA GLY A 67 -12.67 -11.84 -3.74
C GLY A 67 -13.83 -12.81 -3.86
N MET A 68 -15.02 -12.28 -3.69
CA MET A 68 -16.23 -13.09 -3.77
C MET A 68 -16.45 -13.64 -5.18
N THR A 69 -16.16 -12.86 -6.20
CA THR A 69 -16.37 -13.24 -7.60
C THR A 69 -15.09 -13.57 -8.35
N ASP A 70 -14.00 -12.88 -8.03
CA ASP A 70 -12.69 -13.17 -8.60
C ASP A 70 -12.00 -14.22 -7.73
N ARG A 71 -12.09 -15.48 -8.16
CA ARG A 71 -11.65 -16.63 -7.39
C ARG A 71 -10.36 -17.26 -7.93
N GLN A 72 -9.70 -16.61 -8.87
CA GLN A 72 -8.57 -17.21 -9.57
C GLN A 72 -7.41 -17.55 -8.63
N GLU A 73 -7.15 -16.70 -7.66
CA GLU A 73 -6.05 -16.91 -6.71
C GLU A 73 -6.52 -17.47 -5.37
N ALA A 74 -7.79 -17.83 -5.25
CA ALA A 74 -8.31 -18.36 -3.99
C ALA A 74 -7.62 -19.67 -3.64
N PRO A 75 -7.28 -19.90 -2.35
CA PRO A 75 -6.66 -21.14 -1.94
C PRO A 75 -7.65 -22.31 -2.01
N ALA A 76 -7.12 -23.53 -2.05
CA ALA A 76 -7.92 -24.72 -2.24
C ALA A 76 -9.04 -24.89 -1.25
N ASP A 77 -8.79 -24.56 0.02
CA ASP A 77 -9.80 -24.67 1.08
C ASP A 77 -10.93 -23.66 0.89
N SER A 78 -10.59 -22.45 0.42
CA SER A 78 -11.58 -21.44 0.12
C SER A 78 -12.42 -21.83 -1.11
N LEU A 79 -11.78 -22.38 -2.14
CA LEU A 79 -12.48 -22.87 -3.32
C LEU A 79 -13.42 -24.03 -2.98
N ALA A 80 -13.03 -24.91 -2.06
CA ALA A 80 -13.87 -26.00 -1.62
C ALA A 80 -15.11 -25.53 -0.89
N ALA A 81 -14.97 -24.48 -0.05
CA ALA A 81 -16.10 -23.92 0.70
C ALA A 81 -17.02 -23.08 -0.20
N ASN A 82 -16.45 -22.32 -1.15
CA ASN A 82 -17.19 -21.45 -2.07
C ASN A 82 -16.62 -21.60 -3.48
N PRO A 83 -16.97 -22.68 -4.19
CA PRO A 83 -16.36 -23.01 -5.47
C PRO A 83 -16.70 -22.04 -6.58
N THR A 84 -17.85 -21.43 -6.52
CA THR A 84 -18.28 -20.43 -7.50
C THR A 84 -18.93 -19.27 -6.82
N SER A 85 -18.91 -18.16 -7.46
CA SER A 85 -19.52 -16.95 -6.94
C SER A 85 -20.25 -16.24 -8.06
#